data_f45eba9340712e737ddb5db7dacf6c04
#
_entry.id   f45eba9340712e737ddb5db7dacf6c04
#
_cell.length_a   1.000
_cell.length_b   1.000
_cell.length_c   1.000
_cell.angle_alpha   90.00
_cell.angle_beta   90.00
_cell.angle_gamma   90.00
#
_symmetry.space_group_name_H-M   'P 1'
#
loop_
_entity.id
_entity.type
_entity.pdbx_description
1 polymer ?
#
loop_
_entity_poly.entity_id
_entity_poly.type
_entity_poly.pdbx_seq_one_letter_code
_entity_poly.pdbx_strand_id
1 'polypeptide(L)'
;PPKLTFKWDDSSYNPSGTTLNSGDIFLSLYNNKAEFQRKSKQRFRLTTRKRYPDRTFTTSSNYLDIQYLPSSSYYGLRDATTDEIIIPFDTKFTKLSADSDGMYFDLFMEGLQPERYYKLMFRVDNNDGINIYDEDYYFKVVR
;
A
#
# COMPACT_ATOMS: atom_id res chain seq x y z
N PRO A 1 23.53 -16.22 -18.61
CA PRO A 1 22.36 -16.69 -19.35
C PRO A 1 21.23 -15.64 -19.31
N PRO A 2 20.49 -15.50 -20.40
CA PRO A 2 19.36 -14.58 -20.41
C PRO A 2 18.29 -15.01 -19.40
N LYS A 3 17.74 -14.01 -18.71
CA LYS A 3 16.73 -14.24 -17.67
C LYS A 3 15.38 -13.79 -18.20
N LEU A 4 14.44 -14.70 -18.27
CA LEU A 4 13.08 -14.40 -18.69
C LEU A 4 12.27 -13.97 -17.47
N THR A 5 11.73 -12.75 -17.52
CA THR A 5 10.90 -12.22 -16.44
C THR A 5 9.54 -11.86 -17.00
N PHE A 6 8.48 -12.40 -16.38
CA PHE A 6 7.11 -12.04 -16.71
C PHE A 6 6.58 -11.06 -15.68
N LYS A 7 6.06 -9.95 -16.16
CA LYS A 7 5.39 -8.94 -15.32
C LYS A 7 3.99 -8.74 -15.85
N TRP A 8 3.02 -8.78 -14.96
CA TRP A 8 1.63 -8.53 -15.32
C TRP A 8 0.96 -7.66 -14.29
N ASP A 9 -0.06 -6.95 -14.72
CA ASP A 9 -0.88 -6.11 -13.86
C ASP A 9 -2.16 -6.85 -13.52
N ASP A 10 -2.23 -7.38 -12.29
CA ASP A 10 -3.42 -8.04 -11.77
C ASP A 10 -4.23 -7.11 -10.86
N SER A 11 -3.89 -5.83 -10.85
CA SER A 11 -4.58 -4.85 -10.03
C SER A 11 -5.97 -4.55 -10.59
N SER A 12 -6.90 -4.23 -9.70
CA SER A 12 -8.26 -3.84 -10.05
C SER A 12 -8.58 -2.55 -9.32
N TYR A 13 -8.75 -1.45 -10.07
CA TYR A 13 -8.98 -0.13 -9.50
C TYR A 13 -10.43 0.28 -9.72
N ASN A 14 -11.27 0.04 -8.71
CA ASN A 14 -12.72 0.33 -8.74
C ASN A 14 -13.13 1.13 -7.50
N PRO A 15 -12.69 2.40 -7.37
CA PRO A 15 -13.06 3.19 -6.21
C PRO A 15 -14.52 3.60 -6.25
N SER A 16 -15.16 3.61 -5.09
CA SER A 16 -16.56 4.05 -4.96
C SER A 16 -16.69 5.36 -4.21
N GLY A 17 -15.58 6.09 -3.99
CA GLY A 17 -15.58 7.34 -3.23
C GLY A 17 -14.63 8.37 -3.83
N THR A 18 -14.31 9.38 -3.02
CA THR A 18 -13.47 10.50 -3.44
C THR A 18 -12.01 10.08 -3.54
N THR A 19 -11.36 10.48 -4.63
CA THR A 19 -9.93 10.25 -4.87
C THR A 19 -9.13 11.48 -4.43
N LEU A 20 -8.06 11.26 -3.64
CA LEU A 20 -7.16 12.32 -3.20
C LEU A 20 -6.00 12.43 -4.18
N ASN A 21 -5.99 13.50 -4.98
CA ASN A 21 -4.98 13.70 -6.03
C ASN A 21 -3.88 14.70 -5.65
N SER A 22 -4.01 15.37 -4.53
CA SER A 22 -3.05 16.39 -4.12
C SER A 22 -3.21 16.69 -2.63
N GLY A 23 -2.25 17.44 -2.09
CA GLY A 23 -2.24 17.85 -0.70
C GLY A 23 -1.62 16.81 0.22
N ASP A 24 -1.65 17.12 1.52
CA ASP A 24 -1.12 16.21 2.53
C ASP A 24 -2.08 15.04 2.72
N ILE A 25 -1.58 13.84 2.44
CA ILE A 25 -2.34 12.60 2.57
C ILE A 25 -1.79 11.83 3.77
N PHE A 26 -2.68 11.38 4.63
CA PHE A 26 -2.33 10.49 5.74
C PHE A 26 -2.68 9.06 5.34
N LEU A 27 -1.67 8.18 5.39
CA LEU A 27 -1.83 6.76 5.10
C LEU A 27 -1.78 5.96 6.39
N SER A 28 -2.68 5.00 6.51
CA SER A 28 -2.69 4.08 7.63
C SER A 28 -2.92 2.67 7.11
N LEU A 29 -2.13 1.73 7.59
CA LEU A 29 -2.28 0.33 7.23
C LEU A 29 -3.20 -0.36 8.24
N TYR A 30 -4.28 -0.91 7.73
CA TYR A 30 -5.27 -1.59 8.56
C TYR A 30 -4.87 -3.05 8.78
N ASN A 31 -5.03 -3.55 9.99
CA ASN A 31 -4.70 -4.93 10.37
C ASN A 31 -3.25 -5.31 10.10
N ASN A 32 -2.32 -4.40 10.40
CA ASN A 32 -0.91 -4.73 10.31
C ASN A 32 -0.52 -5.64 11.48
N LYS A 33 -0.38 -6.92 11.20
CA LYS A 33 0.12 -7.89 12.16
C LYS A 33 1.64 -7.86 12.16
N ALA A 34 2.23 -8.16 13.32
CA ALA A 34 3.69 -8.18 13.44
C ALA A 34 4.31 -9.40 12.75
N GLU A 35 3.57 -10.49 12.60
CA GLU A 35 4.10 -11.75 12.06
C GLU A 35 3.11 -12.39 11.10
N PHE A 36 3.64 -13.00 10.03
CA PHE A 36 2.86 -13.73 9.03
C PHE A 36 3.52 -15.08 8.76
N GLN A 37 2.68 -16.09 8.49
CA GLN A 37 3.14 -17.42 8.16
C GLN A 37 3.78 -17.45 6.78
N ARG A 38 4.83 -18.24 6.61
CA ARG A 38 5.62 -18.33 5.39
C ARG A 38 4.74 -18.68 4.19
N LYS A 39 3.95 -19.53 4.08
CA LYS A 39 3.19 -19.94 2.90
C LYS A 39 1.82 -19.29 2.80
N SER A 40 1.67 -18.09 3.33
CA SER A 40 0.39 -17.42 3.31
C SER A 40 0.33 -16.32 2.25
N LYS A 41 -0.87 -16.06 1.80
CA LYS A 41 -1.20 -14.87 1.00
C LYS A 41 -1.96 -13.92 1.91
N GLN A 42 -1.47 -12.69 2.02
CA GLN A 42 -2.08 -11.70 2.91
C GLN A 42 -2.56 -10.52 2.11
N ARG A 43 -3.75 -10.05 2.43
CA ARG A 43 -4.30 -8.81 1.88
C ARG A 43 -4.10 -7.69 2.87
N PHE A 44 -3.36 -6.69 2.45
CA PHE A 44 -3.15 -5.48 3.23
C PHE A 44 -4.11 -4.41 2.74
N ARG A 45 -4.79 -3.75 3.68
CA ARG A 45 -5.69 -2.66 3.36
C ARG A 45 -5.14 -1.35 3.87
N LEU A 46 -5.27 -0.32 3.03
CA LEU A 46 -4.83 1.03 3.35
C LEU A 46 -6.04 1.91 3.59
N THR A 47 -5.98 2.68 4.66
CA THR A 47 -6.92 3.75 4.92
C THR A 47 -6.24 5.07 4.60
N THR A 48 -6.88 5.89 3.79
CA THR A 48 -6.33 7.18 3.37
C THR A 48 -7.29 8.29 3.74
N ARG A 49 -6.74 9.44 4.12
CA ARG A 49 -7.51 10.65 4.39
C ARG A 49 -6.61 11.86 4.21
N LYS A 50 -7.22 13.02 4.12
CA LYS A 50 -6.45 14.26 4.23
C LYS A 50 -5.88 14.36 5.64
N ARG A 51 -4.62 14.81 5.77
CA ARG A 51 -4.00 15.00 7.08
C ARG A 51 -4.76 16.06 7.88
N TYR A 52 -5.24 17.10 7.21
CA TYR A 52 -6.02 18.17 7.81
C TYR A 52 -7.37 18.25 7.11
N PRO A 53 -8.36 17.42 7.52
CA PRO A 53 -9.65 17.41 6.85
C PRO A 53 -10.42 18.70 7.11
N ASP A 54 -11.21 19.12 6.12
CA ASP A 54 -12.06 20.30 6.25
C ASP A 54 -13.14 20.04 7.30
N ARG A 55 -13.36 21.04 8.15
CA ARG A 55 -14.44 20.98 9.13
C ARG A 55 -15.75 21.29 8.45
N THR A 56 -16.73 20.44 8.69
CA THR A 56 -18.11 20.68 8.24
C THR A 56 -19.03 20.71 9.45
N PHE A 57 -19.99 21.62 9.42
CA PHE A 57 -20.97 21.77 10.49
C PHE A 57 -22.26 20.99 10.18
N THR A 58 -22.15 19.95 9.37
CA THR A 58 -23.27 19.06 9.03
C THR A 58 -23.35 17.92 10.04
N THR A 59 -24.54 17.31 10.15
CA THR A 59 -24.74 16.15 11.01
C THR A 59 -24.11 14.87 10.46
N SER A 60 -23.66 14.87 9.19
CA SER A 60 -22.96 13.76 8.59
C SER A 60 -21.48 13.76 8.96
N SER A 61 -20.94 12.58 9.25
CA SER A 61 -19.53 12.43 9.65
C SER A 61 -18.66 12.21 8.42
N ASN A 62 -17.91 13.22 8.01
CA ASN A 62 -17.03 13.11 6.84
C ASN A 62 -15.88 12.12 7.06
N TYR A 63 -15.48 11.85 8.29
CA TYR A 63 -14.41 10.90 8.59
C TYR A 63 -14.82 9.44 8.35
N LEU A 64 -16.10 9.16 8.14
CA LEU A 64 -16.58 7.83 7.79
C LEU A 64 -16.53 7.58 6.28
N ASP A 65 -16.35 8.62 5.48
CA ASP A 65 -16.25 8.48 4.03
C ASP A 65 -14.91 7.84 3.65
N ILE A 66 -14.99 6.81 2.84
CA ILE A 66 -13.77 6.13 2.34
C ILE A 66 -13.18 7.00 1.24
N GLN A 67 -11.91 7.37 1.41
CA GLN A 67 -11.15 8.14 0.42
C GLN A 67 -10.09 7.25 -0.21
N TYR A 68 -9.74 7.53 -1.44
CA TYR A 68 -8.88 6.69 -2.25
C TYR A 68 -7.65 7.45 -2.71
N LEU A 69 -6.56 6.72 -2.89
CA LEU A 69 -5.39 7.21 -3.60
C LEU A 69 -5.66 7.15 -5.11
N PRO A 70 -4.96 7.98 -5.92
CA PRO A 70 -5.10 7.87 -7.38
C PRO A 70 -4.61 6.50 -7.88
N SER A 71 -5.00 6.14 -9.10
CA SER A 71 -4.63 4.85 -9.68
C SER A 71 -3.12 4.68 -9.85
N SER A 72 -2.36 5.78 -9.84
CA SER A 72 -0.91 5.77 -9.92
C SER A 72 -0.26 5.62 -8.54
N SER A 73 -0.70 4.66 -7.76
CA SER A 73 -0.20 4.37 -6.42
C SER A 73 0.39 2.97 -6.38
N TYR A 74 1.56 2.84 -5.74
CA TYR A 74 2.32 1.61 -5.75
C TYR A 74 2.84 1.28 -4.36
N TYR A 75 3.09 -0.01 -4.12
CA TYR A 75 3.71 -0.47 -2.89
C TYR A 75 5.13 -0.97 -3.17
N GLY A 76 5.95 -1.00 -2.14
CA GLY A 76 7.30 -1.53 -2.21
C GLY A 76 7.67 -2.20 -0.90
N LEU A 77 8.66 -3.08 -0.96
CA LEU A 77 9.12 -3.84 0.20
C LEU A 77 10.62 -3.71 0.34
N ARG A 78 11.09 -3.42 1.55
CA ARG A 78 12.50 -3.36 1.88
C ARG A 78 12.79 -4.26 3.07
N ASP A 79 14.05 -4.70 3.18
CA ASP A 79 14.52 -5.35 4.38
C ASP A 79 14.66 -4.29 5.48
N ALA A 80 14.05 -4.54 6.64
CA ALA A 80 14.04 -3.57 7.73
C ALA A 80 15.40 -3.39 8.38
N THR A 81 16.27 -4.39 8.30
CA THR A 81 17.60 -4.37 8.95
C THR A 81 18.66 -3.78 8.03
N THR A 82 18.72 -4.22 6.78
CA THR A 82 19.76 -3.82 5.82
C THR A 82 19.33 -2.71 4.88
N ASP A 83 18.02 -2.38 4.85
CA ASP A 83 17.39 -1.42 3.94
C ASP A 83 17.53 -1.82 2.47
N GLU A 84 17.79 -3.10 2.20
CA GLU A 84 17.86 -3.64 0.85
C GLU A 84 16.48 -3.65 0.22
N ILE A 85 16.40 -3.24 -1.05
CA ILE A 85 15.14 -3.26 -1.79
C ILE A 85 14.83 -4.70 -2.20
N ILE A 86 13.74 -5.24 -1.66
CA ILE A 86 13.27 -6.59 -1.97
C ILE A 86 12.29 -6.54 -3.14
N ILE A 87 11.28 -5.69 -3.04
CA ILE A 87 10.32 -5.45 -4.11
C ILE A 87 10.38 -3.95 -4.45
N PRO A 88 10.94 -3.58 -5.62
CA PRO A 88 10.97 -2.18 -6.02
C PRO A 88 9.59 -1.71 -6.47
N PHE A 89 9.36 -0.40 -6.45
CA PHE A 89 8.15 0.17 -7.01
C PHE A 89 8.10 -0.11 -8.52
N ASP A 90 6.99 -0.66 -8.97
CA ASP A 90 6.79 -0.99 -10.38
C ASP A 90 5.40 -0.53 -10.81
N THR A 91 5.30 0.06 -11.99
CA THR A 91 4.05 0.62 -12.48
C THR A 91 3.00 -0.43 -12.86
N LYS A 92 3.37 -1.70 -12.88
CA LYS A 92 2.46 -2.78 -13.26
C LYS A 92 2.15 -3.70 -12.09
N PHE A 93 3.12 -4.50 -11.63
CA PHE A 93 2.80 -5.58 -10.69
C PHE A 93 2.76 -5.14 -9.22
N THR A 94 3.25 -3.94 -8.87
CA THR A 94 3.13 -3.40 -7.51
C THR A 94 2.05 -2.33 -7.38
N LYS A 95 1.20 -2.19 -8.37
CA LYS A 95 0.13 -1.22 -8.37
C LYS A 95 -0.93 -1.57 -7.33
N LEU A 96 -1.38 -0.56 -6.59
CA LEU A 96 -2.42 -0.74 -5.59
C LEU A 96 -3.78 -0.91 -6.26
N SER A 97 -4.60 -1.77 -5.67
CA SER A 97 -5.98 -1.99 -6.10
C SER A 97 -6.94 -1.22 -5.21
N ALA A 98 -8.17 -1.02 -5.68
CA ALA A 98 -9.21 -0.33 -4.94
C ALA A 98 -10.55 -1.03 -5.15
N ASP A 99 -11.33 -1.12 -4.08
CA ASP A 99 -12.69 -1.63 -4.13
C ASP A 99 -13.62 -0.76 -3.26
N SER A 100 -14.81 -1.23 -2.94
CA SER A 100 -15.75 -0.47 -2.13
C SER A 100 -15.30 -0.30 -0.67
N ASP A 101 -14.33 -1.08 -0.22
CA ASP A 101 -13.82 -1.04 1.15
C ASP A 101 -12.51 -0.23 1.30
N GLY A 102 -11.96 0.26 0.20
CA GLY A 102 -10.75 1.07 0.20
C GLY A 102 -9.65 0.52 -0.69
N MET A 103 -8.44 1.03 -0.49
CA MET A 103 -7.26 0.57 -1.22
C MET A 103 -6.74 -0.71 -0.60
N TYR A 104 -6.22 -1.61 -1.44
CA TYR A 104 -5.64 -2.86 -0.96
C TYR A 104 -4.56 -3.37 -1.91
N PHE A 105 -3.77 -4.30 -1.43
CA PHE A 105 -2.86 -5.11 -2.24
C PHE A 105 -2.67 -6.46 -1.60
N ASP A 106 -2.33 -7.45 -2.41
CA ASP A 106 -2.08 -8.82 -1.97
C ASP A 106 -0.59 -9.11 -2.04
N LEU A 107 -0.05 -9.72 -0.99
CA LEU A 107 1.35 -10.09 -0.91
C LEU A 107 1.47 -11.57 -0.56
N PHE A 108 2.24 -12.29 -1.38
CA PHE A 108 2.54 -13.70 -1.14
C PHE A 108 3.79 -13.81 -0.27
N MET A 109 3.65 -14.38 0.92
CA MET A 109 4.76 -14.51 1.86
C MET A 109 5.75 -15.60 1.45
N GLU A 110 5.37 -16.50 0.55
CA GLU A 110 6.23 -17.59 0.12
C GLU A 110 7.49 -17.11 -0.61
N GLY A 111 7.41 -15.98 -1.30
CA GLY A 111 8.56 -15.37 -1.96
C GLY A 111 9.54 -14.68 -1.03
N LEU A 112 9.22 -14.56 0.24
CA LEU A 112 10.04 -13.86 1.23
C LEU A 112 10.77 -14.87 2.11
N GLN A 113 11.99 -14.52 2.52
CA GLN A 113 12.79 -15.37 3.40
C GLN A 113 12.20 -15.37 4.81
N PRO A 114 12.07 -16.54 5.44
CA PRO A 114 11.57 -16.60 6.82
C PRO A 114 12.60 -16.05 7.82
N GLU A 115 12.10 -15.65 8.98
CA GLU A 115 12.89 -15.10 10.09
C GLU A 115 13.57 -13.77 9.77
N ARG A 116 13.02 -13.00 8.82
CA ARG A 116 13.51 -11.66 8.48
C ARG A 116 12.41 -10.65 8.69
N TYR A 117 12.82 -9.42 9.04
CA TYR A 117 11.91 -8.28 9.17
C TYR A 117 11.88 -7.49 7.88
N TYR A 118 10.69 -7.11 7.47
CA TYR A 118 10.45 -6.34 6.25
C TYR A 118 9.71 -5.06 6.56
N LYS A 119 9.93 -4.05 5.73
CA LYS A 119 9.29 -2.75 5.86
C LYS A 119 8.50 -2.44 4.58
N LEU A 120 7.24 -2.04 4.75
CA LEU A 120 6.39 -1.62 3.64
C LEU A 120 6.53 -0.14 3.39
N MET A 121 6.62 0.24 2.11
CA MET A 121 6.65 1.63 1.67
C MET A 121 5.64 1.83 0.56
N PHE A 122 5.18 3.07 0.38
CA PHE A 122 4.18 3.39 -0.62
C PHE A 122 4.64 4.59 -1.44
N ARG A 123 4.36 4.54 -2.73
CA ARG A 123 4.65 5.62 -3.66
C ARG A 123 3.34 6.05 -4.31
N VAL A 124 3.07 7.35 -4.29
CA VAL A 124 1.89 7.94 -4.93
C VAL A 124 2.35 9.00 -5.93
N ASP A 125 2.02 8.79 -7.20
CA ASP A 125 2.24 9.78 -8.25
C ASP A 125 0.95 10.59 -8.41
N ASN A 126 0.97 11.83 -7.93
CA ASN A 126 -0.21 12.69 -7.99
C ASN A 126 0.12 14.02 -8.68
N ASN A 127 -0.83 14.96 -8.65
CA ASN A 127 -0.66 16.26 -9.31
C ASN A 127 0.50 17.08 -8.74
N ASP A 128 0.89 16.83 -7.49
CA ASP A 128 2.00 17.53 -6.83
C ASP A 128 3.36 16.87 -7.10
N GLY A 129 3.39 15.74 -7.81
CA GLY A 129 4.59 15.00 -8.12
C GLY A 129 4.60 13.62 -7.51
N ILE A 130 5.81 13.06 -7.33
CA ILE A 130 6.00 11.74 -6.76
C ILE A 130 6.21 11.86 -5.26
N ASN A 131 5.36 11.21 -4.48
CA ASN A 131 5.46 11.20 -3.02
C ASN A 131 5.71 9.77 -2.54
N ILE A 132 6.69 9.61 -1.65
CA ILE A 132 7.01 8.31 -1.06
C ILE A 132 6.68 8.39 0.43
N TYR A 133 5.89 7.43 0.89
CA TYR A 133 5.45 7.34 2.28
C TYR A 133 6.14 6.19 2.97
N ASP A 134 6.90 6.50 4.03
CA ASP A 134 7.56 5.53 4.89
C ASP A 134 7.01 5.73 6.30
N GLU A 135 5.94 4.98 6.61
CA GLU A 135 5.22 5.12 7.87
C GLU A 135 5.63 4.06 8.89
N ASP A 136 6.80 3.45 8.68
CA ASP A 136 7.40 2.45 9.61
C ASP A 136 6.50 1.22 9.85
N TYR A 137 5.90 0.69 8.77
CA TYR A 137 5.13 -0.54 8.85
C TYR A 137 6.03 -1.75 8.68
N TYR A 138 6.32 -2.41 9.80
CA TYR A 138 7.23 -3.56 9.85
C TYR A 138 6.44 -4.85 10.06
N PHE A 139 6.93 -5.93 9.46
CA PHE A 139 6.43 -7.27 9.75
C PHE A 139 7.54 -8.30 9.60
N LYS A 140 7.32 -9.47 10.19
CA LYS A 140 8.25 -10.61 10.14
C LYS A 140 7.55 -11.79 9.51
N VAL A 141 8.26 -12.52 8.65
CA VAL A 141 7.77 -13.79 8.10
C VAL A 141 8.30 -14.92 8.98
N VAL A 142 7.41 -15.77 9.49
CA VAL A 142 7.76 -16.89 10.36
C VAL A 142 7.47 -18.21 9.64
N ARG A 143 8.20 -19.24 10.03
CA ARG A 143 8.00 -20.59 9.48
C ARG A 143 6.72 -21.24 9.96
#